data_f260083684f9d026db699bc17aacdb85
#
_entry.id   f260083684f9d026db699bc17aacdb85
#
_cell.length_a   1.000
_cell.length_b   1.000
_cell.length_c   1.000
_cell.angle_alpha   90.00
_cell.angle_beta   90.00
_cell.angle_gamma   90.00
#
_symmetry.space_group_name_H-M   'P 1'
#
loop_
_entity.id
_entity.type
_entity.pdbx_description
1 polymer ?
#
loop_
_entity_poly.entity_id
_entity_poly.type
_entity_poly.pdbx_seq_one_letter_code
_entity_poly.pdbx_strand_id
1 'polypeptide(L)'
;MTVYVIDDHPLMRDALTMLVQRVRPGLKVVSVAKLNSLEAMVERQGKPELICLDLKLPDTLGLSGVHAVRAKFPDVPLVVVTGSEASECEAACLEAGAHLFLEKASPPNTIIEGLRSLLPSPEEEAPAEGSVAAPTKLSKCQKQLILMLDQGLSNKDIADKLTISEHTVKVHFWRLFRRLGVNSRTQALHFARTNGWLGI
;
A
#
# COMPACT_ATOMS: atom_id res chain seq x y z
N MET A 1 2.51 -12.50 9.22
CA MET A 1 2.09 -11.25 8.57
C MET A 1 1.71 -10.24 9.63
N THR A 2 2.34 -9.05 9.62
CA THR A 2 2.18 -8.06 10.69
C THR A 2 1.90 -6.68 10.11
N VAL A 3 0.86 -6.02 10.59
CA VAL A 3 0.53 -4.62 10.31
C VAL A 3 0.99 -3.77 11.48
N TYR A 4 1.68 -2.68 11.19
CA TYR A 4 2.13 -1.72 12.20
C TYR A 4 1.28 -0.47 12.14
N VAL A 5 0.76 -0.06 13.29
CA VAL A 5 -0.01 1.18 13.47
C VAL A 5 0.79 2.11 14.37
N ILE A 6 1.20 3.25 13.84
CA ILE A 6 2.04 4.23 14.52
C ILE A 6 1.23 5.51 14.68
N ASP A 7 0.75 5.76 15.88
CA ASP A 7 -0.10 6.90 16.22
C ASP A 7 0.04 7.18 17.72
N ASP A 8 0.17 8.40 18.13
CA ASP A 8 0.28 8.76 19.57
C ASP A 8 -1.07 8.71 20.29
N HIS A 9 -2.20 8.79 19.57
CA HIS A 9 -3.54 8.73 20.11
C HIS A 9 -4.02 7.29 20.38
N PRO A 10 -4.22 6.87 21.63
CA PRO A 10 -4.60 5.48 21.94
C PRO A 10 -5.88 5.02 21.24
N LEU A 11 -6.94 5.83 21.27
CA LEU A 11 -8.22 5.50 20.64
C LEU A 11 -8.09 5.28 19.13
N MET A 12 -7.21 6.04 18.47
CA MET A 12 -7.00 5.87 17.04
C MET A 12 -6.23 4.59 16.72
N ARG A 13 -5.26 4.22 17.55
CA ARG A 13 -4.59 2.92 17.43
C ARG A 13 -5.58 1.76 17.56
N ASP A 14 -6.49 1.82 18.54
CA ASP A 14 -7.50 0.79 18.75
C ASP A 14 -8.48 0.74 17.56
N ALA A 15 -8.95 1.90 17.09
CA ALA A 15 -9.84 1.99 15.95
C ALA A 15 -9.18 1.40 14.68
N LEU A 16 -7.96 1.81 14.35
CA LEU A 16 -7.24 1.27 13.19
C LEU A 16 -6.98 -0.23 13.32
N THR A 17 -6.66 -0.72 14.52
CA THR A 17 -6.52 -2.15 14.79
C THR A 17 -7.81 -2.90 14.48
N MET A 18 -8.95 -2.42 14.94
CA MET A 18 -10.26 -3.02 14.64
C MET A 18 -10.57 -2.99 13.14
N LEU A 19 -10.29 -1.88 12.46
CA LEU A 19 -10.53 -1.75 11.02
C LEU A 19 -9.64 -2.69 10.21
N VAL A 20 -8.36 -2.82 10.56
CA VAL A 20 -7.45 -3.80 9.92
C VAL A 20 -7.95 -5.23 10.10
N GLN A 21 -8.36 -5.59 11.31
CA GLN A 21 -8.90 -6.93 11.60
C GLN A 21 -10.24 -7.19 10.89
N ARG A 22 -11.05 -6.15 10.66
CA ARG A 22 -12.27 -6.25 9.85
C ARG A 22 -11.98 -6.46 8.37
N VAL A 23 -10.91 -5.84 7.85
CA VAL A 23 -10.46 -6.04 6.46
C VAL A 23 -9.90 -7.44 6.27
N ARG A 24 -9.10 -7.91 7.22
CA ARG A 24 -8.47 -9.23 7.17
C ARG A 24 -8.35 -9.83 8.56
N PRO A 25 -9.31 -10.68 8.95
CA PRO A 25 -9.28 -11.41 10.22
C PRO A 25 -8.01 -12.25 10.36
N GLY A 26 -7.44 -12.26 11.56
CA GLY A 26 -6.24 -13.05 11.85
C GLY A 26 -4.90 -12.38 11.56
N LEU A 27 -4.89 -11.17 10.98
CA LEU A 27 -3.65 -10.39 10.88
C LEU A 27 -3.19 -9.94 12.27
N LYS A 28 -1.90 -10.10 12.51
CA LYS A 28 -1.26 -9.54 13.68
C LYS A 28 -1.12 -8.03 13.51
N VAL A 29 -1.68 -7.27 14.44
CA VAL A 29 -1.52 -5.82 14.48
C VAL A 29 -0.65 -5.43 15.66
N VAL A 30 0.38 -4.65 15.41
CA VAL A 30 1.29 -4.11 16.41
C VAL A 30 1.16 -2.60 16.41
N SER A 31 0.72 -2.02 17.52
CA SER A 31 0.55 -0.58 17.66
C SER A 31 1.64 0.03 18.53
N VAL A 32 2.16 1.18 18.11
CA VAL A 32 3.19 1.94 18.82
C VAL A 32 2.84 3.43 18.83
N ALA A 33 3.26 4.13 19.87
CA ALA A 33 2.97 5.56 20.05
C ALA A 33 4.03 6.48 19.44
N LYS A 34 5.17 5.94 19.02
CA LYS A 34 6.33 6.69 18.50
C LYS A 34 6.97 5.92 17.36
N LEU A 35 7.45 6.65 16.35
CA LEU A 35 8.14 6.07 15.21
C LEU A 35 9.45 5.37 15.62
N ASN A 36 10.20 5.95 16.56
CA ASN A 36 11.45 5.37 17.05
C ASN A 36 11.30 3.98 17.68
N SER A 37 10.09 3.59 18.08
CA SER A 37 9.81 2.25 18.61
C SER A 37 9.62 1.20 17.53
N LEU A 38 9.45 1.60 16.26
CA LEU A 38 9.09 0.70 15.17
C LEU A 38 10.14 -0.40 14.96
N GLU A 39 11.42 -0.05 14.89
CA GLU A 39 12.49 -1.01 14.59
C GLU A 39 12.59 -2.12 15.63
N ALA A 40 12.63 -1.76 16.91
CA ALA A 40 12.66 -2.73 17.99
C ALA A 40 11.45 -3.65 17.99
N MET A 41 10.28 -3.12 17.56
CA MET A 41 9.08 -3.94 17.43
C MET A 41 9.12 -4.83 16.19
N VAL A 42 9.69 -4.38 15.08
CA VAL A 42 9.88 -5.22 13.87
C VAL A 42 10.81 -6.39 14.16
N GLU A 43 11.90 -6.17 14.89
CA GLU A 43 12.81 -7.25 15.31
C GLU A 43 12.11 -8.31 16.18
N ARG A 44 11.20 -7.89 17.07
CA ARG A 44 10.51 -8.79 18.00
C ARG A 44 9.26 -9.44 17.40
N GLN A 45 8.54 -8.76 16.54
CA GLN A 45 7.20 -9.11 16.11
C GLN A 45 7.11 -9.55 14.65
N GLY A 46 8.19 -9.34 13.88
CA GLY A 46 8.32 -9.75 12.49
C GLY A 46 8.18 -8.61 11.49
N LYS A 47 8.53 -8.90 10.24
CA LYS A 47 8.55 -7.91 9.15
C LYS A 47 7.17 -7.31 8.89
N PRO A 48 7.10 -5.98 8.61
CA PRO A 48 5.86 -5.32 8.28
C PRO A 48 5.35 -5.71 6.89
N GLU A 49 4.04 -5.90 6.78
CA GLU A 49 3.32 -6.02 5.51
C GLU A 49 2.60 -4.74 5.13
N LEU A 50 2.23 -3.97 6.12
CA LEU A 50 1.62 -2.66 5.99
C LEU A 50 2.04 -1.82 7.18
N ILE A 51 2.33 -0.56 6.92
CA ILE A 51 2.57 0.45 7.96
C ILE A 51 1.52 1.54 7.82
N CYS A 52 0.76 1.79 8.91
CA CYS A 52 -0.11 2.95 9.06
C CYS A 52 0.63 3.96 9.94
N LEU A 53 0.83 5.18 9.44
CA LEU A 53 1.65 6.20 10.08
C LEU A 53 0.83 7.48 10.27
N ASP A 54 0.77 8.00 11.50
CA ASP A 54 0.36 9.38 11.72
C ASP A 54 1.51 10.35 11.42
N LEU A 55 1.18 11.49 10.83
CA LEU A 55 2.14 12.58 10.59
C LEU A 55 2.48 13.35 11.87
N LYS A 56 1.54 13.46 12.79
CA LYS A 56 1.68 14.23 14.01
C LYS A 56 2.15 13.36 15.18
N LEU A 57 3.35 12.82 15.07
CA LEU A 57 3.97 12.08 16.15
C LEU A 57 4.92 12.98 16.95
N PRO A 58 5.10 12.73 18.25
CA PRO A 58 5.95 13.54 19.11
C PRO A 58 7.45 13.47 18.75
N ASP A 59 7.85 12.46 17.97
CA ASP A 59 9.23 12.20 17.56
C ASP A 59 9.48 12.42 16.06
N THR A 60 8.54 13.04 15.34
CA THR A 60 8.67 13.38 13.91
C THR A 60 8.26 14.82 13.64
N LEU A 61 8.74 15.39 12.53
CA LEU A 61 8.35 16.72 12.04
C LEU A 61 7.92 16.63 10.58
N GLY A 62 6.68 17.02 10.30
CA GLY A 62 6.15 17.03 8.94
C GLY A 62 6.30 15.67 8.26
N LEU A 63 6.96 15.63 7.10
CA LEU A 63 7.17 14.42 6.31
C LEU A 63 8.36 13.56 6.73
N SER A 64 9.12 13.96 7.76
CA SER A 64 10.30 13.21 8.20
C SER A 64 9.98 11.76 8.58
N GLY A 65 8.80 11.50 9.14
CA GLY A 65 8.32 10.15 9.43
C GLY A 65 8.11 9.31 8.18
N VAL A 66 7.52 9.89 7.13
CA VAL A 66 7.32 9.21 5.84
C VAL A 66 8.67 8.85 5.22
N HIS A 67 9.62 9.79 5.16
CA HIS A 67 10.95 9.54 4.63
C HIS A 67 11.72 8.48 5.44
N ALA A 68 11.63 8.51 6.76
CA ALA A 68 12.29 7.52 7.62
C ALA A 68 11.75 6.11 7.38
N VAL A 69 10.42 5.95 7.28
CA VAL A 69 9.79 4.66 6.97
C VAL A 69 10.19 4.19 5.57
N ARG A 70 10.19 5.07 4.57
CA ARG A 70 10.57 4.72 3.19
C ARG A 70 12.03 4.33 3.05
N ALA A 71 12.92 4.99 3.76
CA ALA A 71 14.36 4.65 3.76
C ALA A 71 14.61 3.23 4.32
N LYS A 72 13.86 2.82 5.36
CA LYS A 72 14.03 1.53 6.04
C LYS A 72 13.20 0.40 5.46
N PHE A 73 12.01 0.70 4.97
CA PHE A 73 11.05 -0.25 4.43
C PHE A 73 10.58 0.16 3.03
N PRO A 74 11.49 0.18 2.04
CA PRO A 74 11.18 0.66 0.68
C PRO A 74 10.07 -0.13 -0.02
N ASP A 75 9.93 -1.42 0.27
CA ASP A 75 8.99 -2.32 -0.38
C ASP A 75 7.68 -2.52 0.40
N VAL A 76 7.55 -1.89 1.57
CA VAL A 76 6.36 -2.05 2.42
C VAL A 76 5.33 -0.97 2.09
N PRO A 77 4.05 -1.33 1.88
CA PRO A 77 3.00 -0.34 1.75
C PRO A 77 2.94 0.58 2.96
N LEU A 78 2.87 1.89 2.70
CA LEU A 78 2.77 2.92 3.71
C LEU A 78 1.48 3.69 3.53
N VAL A 79 0.62 3.67 4.55
CA VAL A 79 -0.58 4.49 4.65
C VAL A 79 -0.31 5.60 5.65
N VAL A 80 -0.52 6.83 5.23
CA VAL A 80 -0.57 7.96 6.13
C VAL A 80 -2.00 8.13 6.62
N VAL A 81 -2.22 8.16 7.94
CA VAL A 81 -3.53 8.39 8.56
C VAL A 81 -3.39 9.55 9.52
N THR A 82 -3.90 10.71 9.19
CA THR A 82 -3.65 11.93 9.97
C THR A 82 -4.91 12.77 10.18
N GLY A 83 -4.91 13.58 11.23
CA GLY A 83 -5.94 14.60 11.50
C GLY A 83 -5.74 15.91 10.72
N SER A 84 -4.71 16.02 9.87
CA SER A 84 -4.52 17.17 9.01
C SER A 84 -5.43 17.09 7.78
N GLU A 85 -5.86 18.25 7.27
CA GLU A 85 -6.70 18.29 6.07
C GLU A 85 -5.95 17.76 4.85
N ALA A 86 -6.64 16.97 4.02
CA ALA A 86 -6.06 16.31 2.85
C ALA A 86 -5.49 17.33 1.85
N SER A 87 -6.18 18.46 1.66
CA SER A 87 -5.77 19.50 0.74
C SER A 87 -4.37 20.05 0.96
N GLU A 88 -3.87 19.99 2.20
CA GLU A 88 -2.57 20.58 2.55
C GLU A 88 -1.41 19.58 2.48
N CYS A 89 -1.67 18.30 2.72
CA CYS A 89 -0.62 17.33 3.00
C CYS A 89 -0.62 16.13 2.04
N GLU A 90 -1.73 15.80 1.38
CA GLU A 90 -1.87 14.56 0.60
C GLU A 90 -0.81 14.46 -0.51
N ALA A 91 -0.74 15.47 -1.38
CA ALA A 91 0.19 15.46 -2.51
C ALA A 91 1.64 15.27 -2.04
N ALA A 92 2.05 16.02 -1.02
CA ALA A 92 3.39 15.96 -0.47
C ALA A 92 3.69 14.59 0.19
N CYS A 93 2.73 13.96 0.87
CA CYS A 93 2.88 12.62 1.43
C CYS A 93 3.07 11.57 0.33
N LEU A 94 2.30 11.66 -0.74
CA LEU A 94 2.38 10.74 -1.87
C LEU A 94 3.70 10.89 -2.62
N GLU A 95 4.17 12.11 -2.83
CA GLU A 95 5.48 12.40 -3.41
C GLU A 95 6.63 11.90 -2.53
N ALA A 96 6.49 12.00 -1.20
CA ALA A 96 7.44 11.45 -0.25
C ALA A 96 7.42 9.89 -0.18
N GLY A 97 6.51 9.25 -0.90
CA GLY A 97 6.46 7.80 -1.06
C GLY A 97 5.37 7.10 -0.23
N ALA A 98 4.41 7.81 0.36
CA ALA A 98 3.23 7.17 0.88
C ALA A 98 2.41 6.55 -0.26
N HIS A 99 1.77 5.40 0.00
CA HIS A 99 0.92 4.71 -0.97
C HIS A 99 -0.53 5.11 -0.86
N LEU A 100 -0.93 5.61 0.28
CA LEU A 100 -2.29 6.06 0.56
C LEU A 100 -2.25 7.14 1.64
N PHE A 101 -3.10 8.14 1.47
CA PHE A 101 -3.37 9.15 2.48
C PHE A 101 -4.84 9.03 2.91
N LEU A 102 -5.09 9.03 4.20
CA LEU A 102 -6.42 8.96 4.80
C LEU A 102 -6.52 10.00 5.92
N GLU A 103 -7.65 10.69 5.97
CA GLU A 103 -7.96 11.55 7.12
C GLU A 103 -8.53 10.73 8.26
N LYS A 104 -8.12 11.01 9.50
CA LYS A 104 -8.67 10.39 10.71
C LYS A 104 -10.19 10.63 10.84
N ALA A 105 -10.67 11.74 10.29
CA ALA A 105 -12.09 12.10 10.25
C ALA A 105 -12.90 11.37 9.16
N SER A 106 -12.24 10.64 8.26
CA SER A 106 -12.92 9.90 7.18
C SER A 106 -13.88 8.86 7.74
N PRO A 107 -15.02 8.61 7.04
CA PRO A 107 -15.93 7.54 7.41
C PRO A 107 -15.20 6.19 7.50
N PRO A 108 -15.55 5.31 8.44
CA PRO A 108 -14.88 4.02 8.63
C PRO A 108 -14.85 3.17 7.35
N ASN A 109 -15.86 3.24 6.50
CA ASN A 109 -15.89 2.51 5.23
C ASN A 109 -14.81 2.99 4.25
N THR A 110 -14.54 4.29 4.18
CA THR A 110 -13.46 4.86 3.36
C THR A 110 -12.10 4.34 3.82
N ILE A 111 -11.87 4.29 5.14
CA ILE A 111 -10.64 3.74 5.72
C ILE A 111 -10.52 2.24 5.40
N ILE A 112 -11.62 1.48 5.55
CA ILE A 112 -11.67 0.04 5.22
C ILE A 112 -11.33 -0.20 3.75
N GLU A 113 -11.90 0.54 2.83
CA GLU A 113 -11.63 0.42 1.39
C GLU A 113 -10.16 0.75 1.09
N GLY A 114 -9.64 1.81 1.67
CA GLY A 114 -8.23 2.18 1.57
C GLY A 114 -7.31 1.06 2.08
N LEU A 115 -7.54 0.55 3.27
CA LEU A 115 -6.75 -0.56 3.84
C LEU A 115 -6.89 -1.83 2.99
N ARG A 116 -8.10 -2.17 2.52
CA ARG A 116 -8.34 -3.31 1.64
C ARG A 116 -7.58 -3.19 0.32
N SER A 117 -7.45 -1.98 -0.20
CA SER A 117 -6.68 -1.75 -1.43
C SER A 117 -5.19 -2.09 -1.27
N LEU A 118 -4.63 -2.08 -0.07
CA LEU A 118 -3.23 -2.35 0.22
C LEU A 118 -2.97 -3.73 0.85
N LEU A 119 -3.94 -4.30 1.54
CA LEU A 119 -3.85 -5.65 2.09
C LEU A 119 -4.34 -6.65 1.05
N PRO A 120 -3.51 -7.61 0.61
CA PRO A 120 -3.96 -8.65 -0.32
C PRO A 120 -5.04 -9.51 0.32
N SER A 121 -6.01 -9.98 -0.49
CA SER A 121 -7.00 -10.94 -0.02
C SER A 121 -6.35 -12.32 0.20
N PRO A 122 -6.89 -13.16 1.10
CA PRO A 122 -6.39 -14.53 1.28
C PRO A 122 -6.35 -15.36 -0.02
N GLU A 123 -7.23 -15.07 -0.95
CA GLU A 123 -7.30 -15.72 -2.26
C GLU A 123 -6.19 -15.28 -3.22
N GLU A 124 -5.63 -14.09 -3.01
CA GLU A 124 -4.48 -13.56 -3.78
C GLU A 124 -3.14 -14.07 -3.25
N GLU A 125 -3.13 -14.63 -2.05
CA GLU A 125 -1.94 -15.16 -1.35
C GLU A 125 -1.75 -16.67 -1.51
N ALA A 126 -2.57 -17.38 -2.31
CA ALA A 126 -2.33 -18.78 -2.58
C ALA A 126 -0.88 -18.95 -3.04
N PRO A 127 -0.03 -19.66 -2.27
CA PRO A 127 1.41 -19.64 -2.47
C PRO A 127 1.75 -20.30 -3.80
N ALA A 128 2.49 -19.60 -4.61
CA ALA A 128 3.46 -20.29 -5.44
C ALA A 128 4.62 -20.71 -4.52
N GLU A 129 4.38 -21.74 -3.69
CA GLU A 129 5.46 -22.40 -2.98
C GLU A 129 6.45 -22.95 -4.01
N GLY A 130 7.66 -22.41 -3.98
CA GLY A 130 8.83 -23.07 -4.52
C GLY A 130 8.96 -23.07 -6.04
N SER A 131 8.81 -21.94 -6.71
CA SER A 131 9.24 -21.85 -8.11
C SER A 131 9.66 -20.42 -8.47
N VAL A 132 10.87 -20.29 -8.97
CA VAL A 132 11.34 -19.18 -9.82
C VAL A 132 10.65 -19.31 -11.19
N ALA A 133 9.33 -19.52 -11.21
CA ALA A 133 8.53 -19.64 -12.41
C ALA A 133 7.60 -18.41 -12.49
N ALA A 134 7.53 -17.81 -13.66
CA ALA A 134 6.68 -16.70 -13.99
C ALA A 134 5.26 -16.86 -13.39
N PRO A 135 4.66 -15.81 -12.82
CA PRO A 135 3.33 -15.88 -12.23
C PRO A 135 2.30 -16.23 -13.30
N THR A 136 1.91 -17.49 -13.35
CA THR A 136 1.14 -18.08 -14.45
C THR A 136 -0.31 -17.61 -14.54
N LYS A 137 -0.84 -16.89 -13.55
CA LYS A 137 -2.22 -16.37 -13.64
C LYS A 137 -2.34 -14.99 -12.97
N LEU A 138 -2.48 -13.96 -13.79
CA LEU A 138 -2.90 -12.64 -13.31
C LEU A 138 -4.40 -12.62 -13.02
N SER A 139 -4.80 -11.81 -12.02
CA SER A 139 -6.22 -11.51 -11.79
C SER A 139 -6.79 -10.72 -12.99
N LYS A 140 -8.13 -10.72 -13.13
CA LYS A 140 -8.80 -9.95 -14.19
C LYS A 140 -8.41 -8.47 -14.15
N CYS A 141 -8.34 -7.87 -12.96
CA CYS A 141 -7.95 -6.49 -12.75
C CYS A 141 -6.47 -6.26 -13.18
N GLN A 142 -5.56 -7.14 -12.81
CA GLN A 142 -4.14 -7.03 -13.19
C GLN A 142 -3.93 -7.14 -14.70
N LYS A 143 -4.66 -8.03 -15.38
CA LYS A 143 -4.64 -8.12 -16.85
C LYS A 143 -5.15 -6.84 -17.49
N GLN A 144 -6.23 -6.29 -16.97
CA GLN A 144 -6.82 -5.04 -17.46
C GLN A 144 -5.85 -3.87 -17.30
N LEU A 145 -5.14 -3.79 -16.16
CA LEU A 145 -4.11 -2.77 -15.93
C LEU A 145 -2.95 -2.89 -16.93
N ILE A 146 -2.47 -4.10 -17.22
CA ILE A 146 -1.40 -4.32 -18.21
C ILE A 146 -1.86 -3.89 -19.60
N LEU A 147 -3.09 -4.20 -20.00
CA LEU A 147 -3.64 -3.77 -21.28
C LEU A 147 -3.74 -2.24 -21.38
N MET A 148 -4.20 -1.58 -20.31
CA MET A 148 -4.25 -0.12 -20.28
C MET A 148 -2.85 0.51 -20.28
N LEU A 149 -1.88 -0.15 -19.65
CA LEU A 149 -0.48 0.22 -19.66
C LEU A 149 0.09 0.16 -21.09
N ASP A 150 -0.20 -0.89 -21.84
CA ASP A 150 0.25 -1.10 -23.22
C ASP A 150 -0.38 -0.07 -24.18
N GLN A 151 -1.61 0.36 -23.89
CA GLN A 151 -2.27 1.46 -24.60
C GLN A 151 -1.65 2.83 -24.32
N GLY A 152 -0.66 2.92 -23.45
CA GLY A 152 0.00 4.18 -23.10
C GLY A 152 -0.83 5.12 -22.21
N LEU A 153 -1.92 4.63 -21.60
CA LEU A 153 -2.80 5.45 -20.77
C LEU A 153 -2.06 5.96 -19.53
N SER A 154 -2.27 7.22 -19.16
CA SER A 154 -1.79 7.77 -17.90
C SER A 154 -2.56 7.18 -16.69
N ASN A 155 -2.02 7.35 -15.48
CA ASN A 155 -2.76 6.93 -14.27
C ASN A 155 -4.10 7.64 -14.14
N LYS A 156 -4.18 8.89 -14.59
CA LYS A 156 -5.42 9.68 -14.62
C LYS A 156 -6.45 9.05 -15.58
N ASP A 157 -6.04 8.72 -16.81
CA ASP A 157 -6.93 8.11 -17.80
C ASP A 157 -7.42 6.73 -17.33
N ILE A 158 -6.57 5.98 -16.64
CA ILE A 158 -6.94 4.69 -16.05
C ILE A 158 -7.91 4.87 -14.89
N ALA A 159 -7.68 5.88 -14.05
CA ALA A 159 -8.57 6.23 -12.94
C ALA A 159 -9.97 6.56 -13.43
N ASP A 160 -10.07 7.41 -14.45
CA ASP A 160 -11.33 7.79 -15.07
C ASP A 160 -12.06 6.59 -15.69
N LYS A 161 -11.33 5.71 -16.40
CA LYS A 161 -11.89 4.49 -17.00
C LYS A 161 -12.39 3.47 -15.98
N LEU A 162 -11.70 3.35 -14.85
CA LEU A 162 -12.05 2.39 -13.80
C LEU A 162 -12.95 2.98 -12.73
N THR A 163 -13.26 4.28 -12.80
CA THR A 163 -14.07 5.01 -11.80
C THR A 163 -13.46 4.89 -10.38
N ILE A 164 -12.15 5.03 -10.30
CA ILE A 164 -11.38 5.00 -9.05
C ILE A 164 -10.44 6.20 -8.99
N SER A 165 -9.84 6.47 -7.84
CA SER A 165 -8.86 7.55 -7.74
C SER A 165 -7.55 7.22 -8.49
N GLU A 166 -6.85 8.24 -8.99
CA GLU A 166 -5.52 8.06 -9.56
C GLU A 166 -4.55 7.41 -8.57
N HIS A 167 -4.75 7.71 -7.29
CA HIS A 167 -4.00 7.11 -6.20
C HIS A 167 -4.24 5.59 -6.12
N THR A 168 -5.50 5.15 -6.21
CA THR A 168 -5.84 3.72 -6.25
C THR A 168 -5.17 3.01 -7.43
N VAL A 169 -5.06 3.68 -8.57
CA VAL A 169 -4.33 3.16 -9.74
C VAL A 169 -2.84 2.97 -9.43
N LYS A 170 -2.20 3.93 -8.75
CA LYS A 170 -0.79 3.81 -8.31
C LYS A 170 -0.60 2.60 -7.40
N VAL A 171 -1.50 2.36 -6.46
CA VAL A 171 -1.48 1.20 -5.57
C VAL A 171 -1.61 -0.12 -6.36
N HIS A 172 -2.53 -0.17 -7.33
CA HIS A 172 -2.69 -1.36 -8.17
C HIS A 172 -1.43 -1.65 -9.00
N PHE A 173 -0.78 -0.62 -9.55
CA PHE A 173 0.49 -0.80 -10.25
C PHE A 173 1.61 -1.24 -9.31
N TRP A 174 1.72 -0.67 -8.12
CA TRP A 174 2.70 -1.10 -7.14
C TRP A 174 2.56 -2.61 -6.83
N ARG A 175 1.33 -3.11 -6.57
CA ARG A 175 1.05 -4.54 -6.36
C ARG A 175 1.43 -5.38 -7.56
N LEU A 176 1.05 -4.91 -8.75
CA LEU A 176 1.37 -5.60 -10.00
C LEU A 176 2.88 -5.71 -10.18
N PHE A 177 3.62 -4.62 -10.02
CA PHE A 177 5.08 -4.60 -10.18
C PHE A 177 5.76 -5.50 -9.15
N ARG A 178 5.35 -5.46 -7.90
CA ARG A 178 5.86 -6.35 -6.86
C ARG A 178 5.60 -7.82 -7.20
N ARG A 179 4.42 -8.16 -7.70
CA ARG A 179 4.07 -9.53 -8.10
C ARG A 179 4.90 -10.01 -9.29
N LEU A 180 5.23 -9.12 -10.22
CA LEU A 180 6.04 -9.42 -11.41
C LEU A 180 7.55 -9.39 -11.11
N GLY A 181 7.98 -8.94 -9.94
CA GLY A 181 9.38 -8.73 -9.61
C GLY A 181 10.05 -7.61 -10.42
N VAL A 182 9.27 -6.60 -10.84
CA VAL A 182 9.74 -5.47 -11.64
C VAL A 182 9.56 -4.15 -10.89
N ASN A 183 10.36 -3.14 -11.26
CA ASN A 183 10.38 -1.87 -10.54
C ASN A 183 9.89 -0.68 -11.37
N SER A 184 9.49 -0.90 -12.61
CA SER A 184 9.03 0.18 -13.48
C SER A 184 7.94 -0.26 -14.46
N ARG A 185 7.21 0.74 -14.95
CA ARG A 185 6.17 0.60 -15.99
C ARG A 185 6.73 -0.07 -17.26
N THR A 186 7.90 0.36 -17.70
CA THR A 186 8.58 -0.19 -18.89
C THR A 186 8.98 -1.64 -18.68
N GLN A 187 9.51 -1.98 -17.50
CA GLN A 187 9.85 -3.36 -17.17
C GLN A 187 8.61 -4.26 -17.11
N ALA A 188 7.49 -3.74 -16.56
CA ALA A 188 6.24 -4.48 -16.52
C ALA A 188 5.68 -4.78 -17.92
N LEU A 189 5.76 -3.82 -18.85
CA LEU A 189 5.38 -4.03 -20.24
C LEU A 189 6.29 -5.03 -20.94
N HIS A 190 7.61 -4.91 -20.74
CA HIS A 190 8.56 -5.87 -21.29
C HIS A 190 8.28 -7.29 -20.78
N PHE A 191 8.08 -7.43 -19.48
CA PHE A 191 7.72 -8.72 -18.86
C PHE A 191 6.42 -9.28 -19.43
N ALA A 192 5.39 -8.46 -19.59
CA ALA A 192 4.09 -8.88 -20.13
C ALA A 192 4.20 -9.35 -21.59
N ARG A 193 5.00 -8.69 -22.41
CA ARG A 193 5.26 -9.07 -23.81
C ARG A 193 6.04 -10.38 -23.88
N THR A 194 7.11 -10.52 -23.09
CA THR A 194 7.93 -11.73 -23.04
C THR A 194 7.14 -12.97 -22.62
N ASN A 195 6.12 -12.78 -21.75
CA ASN A 195 5.26 -13.88 -21.28
C ASN A 195 3.97 -14.07 -22.11
N GLY A 196 3.83 -13.38 -23.25
CA GLY A 196 2.70 -13.55 -24.17
C GLY A 196 1.35 -13.05 -23.61
N TRP A 197 1.38 -12.11 -22.66
CA TRP A 197 0.14 -11.55 -22.08
C TRP A 197 -0.41 -10.37 -22.90
N LEU A 198 0.41 -9.78 -23.73
CA LEU A 198 0.06 -8.77 -24.71
C LEU A 198 0.23 -9.44 -26.08
N GLY A 199 -0.85 -9.51 -26.85
CA GLY A 199 -0.81 -10.00 -28.23
C GLY A 199 0.10 -9.09 -29.09
N ILE A 200 0.89 -9.72 -29.95
CA ILE A 200 1.60 -9.05 -31.04
C ILE A 200 0.58 -8.65 -32.08
#